data_135fad6179d3d0e76e6c6c0feb7c975c
#
_entry.id   135fad6179d3d0e76e6c6c0feb7c975c
#
_cell.length_a   1.000
_cell.length_b   1.000
_cell.length_c   1.000
_cell.angle_alpha   90.00
_cell.angle_beta   90.00
_cell.angle_gamma   90.00
#
_symmetry.space_group_name_H-M   'P 1'
#
loop_
_entity.id
_entity.type
_entity.pdbx_description
1 polymer ?
#
loop_
_entity_poly.entity_id
_entity_poly.type
_entity_poly.pdbx_seq_one_letter_code
_entity_poly.pdbx_strand_id
1 'polypeptide(L)'
;SSLSFAIHKYFNENGFYYMHTPIITGSDAEGAGEMFRVSTLDPKNPPLTEDGDVNYKEDFFGKETNLTVSGQLEAETFAMSLGKVYTFGPTFRAENSNTSRHLAEFWMIEPEVAFMDLAGNMDLAEDFMKSVLSYVLENNKEDLEFLDKRLQDAEKSLPQAERSPMNLIDKIKFVVENNFKRVSYTEAIDILRNCKPNKKKKFKYIIEEWGADLQSEHERYLVEKHFKCPVILFDYPANIKAFYMRLNEDGKTVRAMDILFPGIGEMVGGSQREERLDVLKEKMKALDIPEEELWWYLDLRK
;
A
#
# COMPACT_ATOMS: atom_id res chain seq x y z
N SER A 1 18.83 0.46 -10.51
CA SER A 1 19.80 0.95 -9.51
C SER A 1 19.61 2.43 -9.20
N SER A 2 19.43 3.30 -10.21
CA SER A 2 19.25 4.75 -10.06
C SER A 2 18.04 5.09 -9.18
N LEU A 3 16.89 4.48 -9.43
CA LEU A 3 15.67 4.67 -8.63
C LEU A 3 15.89 4.27 -7.16
N SER A 4 16.52 3.13 -6.89
CA SER A 4 16.80 2.70 -5.51
C SER A 4 17.74 3.68 -4.79
N PHE A 5 18.73 4.24 -5.50
CA PHE A 5 19.58 5.28 -4.96
C PHE A 5 18.80 6.56 -4.63
N ALA A 6 17.90 6.99 -5.52
CA ALA A 6 17.07 8.17 -5.30
C ALA A 6 16.16 8.02 -4.06
N ILE A 7 15.61 6.83 -3.84
CA ILE A 7 14.80 6.51 -2.66
C ILE A 7 15.64 6.64 -1.39
N HIS A 8 16.79 5.98 -1.32
CA HIS A 8 17.68 6.08 -0.15
C HIS A 8 18.18 7.51 0.08
N LYS A 9 18.54 8.22 -1.00
CA LYS A 9 18.96 9.62 -0.94
C LYS A 9 17.87 10.49 -0.31
N TYR A 10 16.63 10.40 -0.81
CA TYR A 10 15.52 11.18 -0.30
C TYR A 10 15.31 10.99 1.20
N PHE A 11 15.18 9.75 1.65
CA PHE A 11 14.93 9.47 3.05
C PHE A 11 16.10 9.87 3.95
N ASN A 12 17.34 9.62 3.52
CA ASN A 12 18.52 10.02 4.27
C ASN A 12 18.62 11.54 4.44
N GLU A 13 18.41 12.32 3.38
CA GLU A 13 18.44 13.79 3.41
C GLU A 13 17.29 14.39 4.23
N ASN A 14 16.18 13.68 4.40
CA ASN A 14 15.04 14.08 5.23
C ASN A 14 15.11 13.54 6.67
N GLY A 15 16.24 12.96 7.07
CA GLY A 15 16.50 12.54 8.45
C GLY A 15 15.81 11.23 8.86
N PHE A 16 15.52 10.36 7.91
CA PHE A 16 15.00 9.02 8.18
C PHE A 16 16.13 8.01 8.39
N TYR A 17 15.89 7.09 9.31
CA TYR A 17 16.76 5.92 9.51
C TYR A 17 16.27 4.75 8.67
N TYR A 18 17.19 4.12 7.92
CA TYR A 18 16.89 2.89 7.18
C TYR A 18 16.89 1.69 8.12
N MET A 19 15.77 0.98 8.16
CA MET A 19 15.57 -0.18 9.04
C MET A 19 15.47 -1.47 8.24
N HIS A 20 16.10 -2.53 8.77
CA HIS A 20 15.98 -3.89 8.28
C HIS A 20 15.05 -4.66 9.22
N THR A 21 13.77 -4.73 8.87
CA THR A 21 12.78 -5.51 9.61
C THR A 21 12.91 -7.01 9.28
N PRO A 22 12.49 -7.92 10.15
CA PRO A 22 12.57 -9.35 9.89
C PRO A 22 11.80 -9.78 8.65
N ILE A 23 12.41 -10.63 7.83
CA ILE A 23 11.76 -11.26 6.67
C ILE A 23 10.98 -12.50 7.08
N ILE A 24 11.47 -13.24 8.09
CA ILE A 24 10.78 -14.37 8.70
C ILE A 24 10.07 -13.85 9.95
N THR A 25 8.76 -14.01 10.01
CA THR A 25 7.93 -13.48 11.09
C THR A 25 6.90 -14.51 11.56
N GLY A 26 6.50 -14.42 12.82
CA GLY A 26 5.34 -15.13 13.36
C GLY A 26 4.08 -14.26 13.43
N SER A 27 4.12 -13.05 12.91
CA SER A 27 3.00 -12.09 12.96
C SER A 27 2.50 -11.76 11.56
N ASP A 28 1.18 -11.71 11.38
CA ASP A 28 0.55 -11.22 10.17
C ASP A 28 0.23 -9.72 10.34
N ALA A 29 0.91 -8.88 9.56
CA ALA A 29 0.74 -7.43 9.62
C ALA A 29 -0.64 -6.97 9.13
N GLU A 30 -1.29 -7.71 8.26
CA GLU A 30 -2.56 -7.30 7.66
C GLU A 30 -3.77 -8.07 8.21
N GLY A 31 -3.53 -9.17 8.98
CA GLY A 31 -4.59 -9.94 9.63
C GLY A 31 -5.42 -10.82 8.70
N ALA A 32 -5.04 -10.96 7.44
CA ALA A 32 -5.74 -11.77 6.44
C ALA A 32 -4.82 -12.19 5.28
N GLY A 33 -3.50 -12.05 5.45
CA GLY A 33 -2.55 -12.29 4.38
C GLY A 33 -2.37 -13.78 4.11
N GLU A 34 -2.48 -14.18 2.84
CA GLU A 34 -1.97 -15.47 2.39
C GLU A 34 -0.44 -15.41 2.45
N MET A 35 0.13 -16.00 3.50
CA MET A 35 1.57 -15.98 3.77
C MET A 35 2.24 -17.26 3.30
N PHE A 36 3.44 -17.13 2.75
CA PHE A 36 4.31 -18.29 2.51
C PHE A 36 4.87 -18.79 3.83
N ARG A 37 4.66 -20.07 4.13
CA ARG A 37 5.16 -20.71 5.33
C ARG A 37 6.66 -20.99 5.23
N VAL A 38 7.37 -20.71 6.32
CA VAL A 38 8.79 -21.07 6.52
C VAL A 38 8.87 -22.16 7.58
N SER A 39 9.35 -23.33 7.22
CA SER A 39 9.48 -24.48 8.12
C SER A 39 10.67 -25.32 7.74
N THR A 40 11.30 -25.94 8.74
CA THR A 40 12.37 -26.95 8.57
C THR A 40 11.86 -28.37 8.77
N LEU A 41 10.56 -28.54 9.05
CA LEU A 41 9.92 -29.85 9.19
C LEU A 41 9.81 -30.57 7.85
N ASP A 42 9.88 -31.90 7.86
CA ASP A 42 9.65 -32.69 6.66
C ASP A 42 8.17 -32.58 6.23
N PRO A 43 7.86 -32.02 5.07
CA PRO A 43 6.47 -31.85 4.61
C PRO A 43 5.76 -33.18 4.34
N LYS A 44 6.49 -34.28 4.19
CA LYS A 44 5.90 -35.61 3.98
C LYS A 44 5.54 -36.34 5.26
N ASN A 45 6.21 -35.97 6.36
CA ASN A 45 6.00 -36.63 7.65
C ASN A 45 6.29 -35.64 8.79
N PRO A 46 5.48 -34.56 8.93
CA PRO A 46 5.68 -33.60 10.00
C PRO A 46 5.32 -34.24 11.35
N PRO A 47 5.95 -33.81 12.46
CA PRO A 47 5.49 -34.15 13.79
C PRO A 47 4.08 -33.59 14.01
N LEU A 48 3.20 -34.36 14.64
CA LEU A 48 1.82 -33.97 14.89
C LEU A 48 1.56 -33.78 16.40
N THR A 49 0.61 -32.91 16.71
CA THR A 49 0.01 -32.77 18.04
C THR A 49 -0.95 -33.94 18.34
N GLU A 50 -1.45 -34.03 19.56
CA GLU A 50 -2.47 -35.03 19.93
C GLU A 50 -3.77 -34.86 19.10
N ASP A 51 -4.07 -33.64 18.67
CA ASP A 51 -5.25 -33.32 17.85
C ASP A 51 -5.04 -33.57 16.33
N GLY A 52 -3.82 -33.94 15.94
CA GLY A 52 -3.47 -34.24 14.53
C GLY A 52 -2.97 -33.05 13.71
N ASP A 53 -2.81 -31.89 14.32
CA ASP A 53 -2.23 -30.72 13.68
C ASP A 53 -0.70 -30.79 13.65
N VAL A 54 -0.06 -30.02 12.77
CA VAL A 54 1.40 -29.92 12.72
C VAL A 54 1.95 -29.33 14.03
N ASN A 55 2.87 -30.05 14.65
CA ASN A 55 3.50 -29.61 15.91
C ASN A 55 4.68 -28.65 15.63
N TYR A 56 4.39 -27.40 15.45
CA TYR A 56 5.42 -26.35 15.23
C TYR A 56 6.34 -26.09 16.43
N LYS A 57 6.06 -26.65 17.62
CA LYS A 57 7.00 -26.59 18.75
C LYS A 57 8.30 -27.35 18.48
N GLU A 58 8.26 -28.30 17.54
CA GLU A 58 9.43 -29.07 17.08
C GLU A 58 10.13 -28.41 15.86
N ASP A 59 9.58 -27.33 15.30
CA ASP A 59 10.21 -26.58 14.22
C ASP A 59 11.33 -25.67 14.75
N PHE A 60 12.15 -25.13 13.84
CA PHE A 60 13.34 -24.32 14.15
C PHE A 60 13.04 -23.16 15.12
N PHE A 61 11.95 -22.42 14.91
CA PHE A 61 11.56 -21.29 15.75
C PHE A 61 10.63 -21.66 16.91
N GLY A 62 10.27 -22.94 17.05
CA GLY A 62 9.35 -23.42 18.09
C GLY A 62 7.91 -22.91 17.97
N LYS A 63 7.57 -22.32 16.84
CA LYS A 63 6.23 -21.82 16.49
C LYS A 63 6.07 -21.71 14.97
N GLU A 64 4.84 -21.56 14.52
CA GLU A 64 4.57 -21.26 13.13
C GLU A 64 5.22 -19.95 12.68
N THR A 65 5.93 -19.95 11.55
CA THR A 65 6.57 -18.78 10.96
C THR A 65 6.33 -18.70 9.47
N ASN A 66 6.37 -17.49 8.97
CA ASN A 66 6.04 -17.17 7.59
C ASN A 66 7.01 -16.11 7.02
N LEU A 67 7.03 -15.97 5.69
CA LEU A 67 7.64 -14.82 5.05
C LEU A 67 6.74 -13.59 5.24
N THR A 68 7.35 -12.45 5.54
CA THR A 68 6.62 -11.21 5.84
C THR A 68 5.85 -10.68 4.63
N VAL A 69 4.67 -10.14 4.87
CA VAL A 69 3.86 -9.41 3.88
C VAL A 69 4.12 -7.90 3.91
N SER A 70 4.75 -7.39 4.99
CA SER A 70 5.08 -5.98 5.23
C SER A 70 6.02 -5.85 6.42
N GLY A 71 6.92 -4.89 6.36
CA GLY A 71 7.77 -4.50 7.51
C GLY A 71 7.15 -3.42 8.39
N GLN A 72 5.91 -3.03 8.14
CA GLN A 72 5.25 -1.88 8.75
C GLN A 72 5.18 -1.97 10.27
N LEU A 73 4.61 -3.03 10.84
CA LEU A 73 4.35 -3.12 12.28
C LEU A 73 5.66 -3.09 13.08
N GLU A 74 6.68 -3.80 12.61
CA GLU A 74 8.01 -3.79 13.20
C GLU A 74 8.68 -2.41 13.04
N ALA A 75 8.52 -1.75 11.89
CA ALA A 75 9.03 -0.40 11.67
C ALA A 75 8.38 0.63 12.60
N GLU A 76 7.09 0.49 12.95
CA GLU A 76 6.43 1.36 13.93
C GLU A 76 7.12 1.28 15.31
N THR A 77 7.66 0.12 15.71
CA THR A 77 8.41 0.02 16.98
C THR A 77 9.68 0.85 16.97
N PHE A 78 10.39 0.88 15.84
CA PHE A 78 11.59 1.71 15.67
C PHE A 78 11.22 3.19 15.57
N ALA A 79 10.11 3.53 14.92
CA ALA A 79 9.64 4.90 14.79
C ALA A 79 9.37 5.54 16.17
N MET A 80 8.85 4.78 17.14
CA MET A 80 8.62 5.28 18.50
C MET A 80 9.92 5.65 19.23
N SER A 81 11.06 5.07 18.83
CA SER A 81 12.37 5.40 19.41
C SER A 81 13.17 6.40 18.59
N LEU A 82 13.09 6.33 17.25
CA LEU A 82 13.95 7.08 16.33
C LEU A 82 13.22 8.24 15.62
N GLY A 83 11.90 8.31 15.73
CA GLY A 83 11.05 9.34 15.16
C GLY A 83 10.68 9.10 13.70
N LYS A 84 11.67 9.00 12.80
CA LYS A 84 11.46 8.80 11.36
C LYS A 84 12.27 7.60 10.88
N VAL A 85 11.60 6.58 10.40
CA VAL A 85 12.25 5.37 9.87
C VAL A 85 11.63 4.97 8.54
N TYR A 86 12.33 4.15 7.76
CA TYR A 86 11.76 3.53 6.58
C TYR A 86 12.36 2.15 6.37
N THR A 87 11.57 1.25 5.81
CA THR A 87 12.04 0.01 5.23
C THR A 87 12.09 0.15 3.71
N PHE A 88 12.99 -0.53 3.08
CA PHE A 88 13.02 -0.76 1.64
C PHE A 88 13.59 -2.15 1.43
N GLY A 89 12.70 -3.13 1.33
CA GLY A 89 13.08 -4.52 1.37
C GLY A 89 12.03 -5.47 0.78
N PRO A 90 12.38 -6.76 0.69
CA PRO A 90 11.51 -7.77 0.10
C PRO A 90 10.30 -8.06 0.99
N THR A 91 9.17 -8.22 0.34
CA THR A 91 7.90 -8.68 0.92
C THR A 91 7.30 -9.77 0.06
N PHE A 92 6.46 -10.62 0.67
CA PHE A 92 5.97 -11.85 0.04
C PHE A 92 4.48 -11.99 0.27
N ARG A 93 3.72 -12.28 -0.80
CA ARG A 93 2.29 -12.52 -0.70
C ARG A 93 1.92 -13.74 -1.53
N ALA A 94 1.27 -14.73 -0.89
CA ALA A 94 0.86 -15.98 -1.53
C ALA A 94 -0.52 -15.88 -2.18
N GLU A 95 -0.95 -14.68 -2.52
CA GLU A 95 -2.24 -14.42 -3.15
C GLU A 95 -2.35 -15.10 -4.52
N ASN A 96 -3.42 -15.84 -4.74
CA ASN A 96 -3.71 -16.44 -6.04
C ASN A 96 -4.33 -15.41 -6.99
N SER A 97 -3.52 -14.44 -7.44
CA SER A 97 -3.93 -13.37 -8.34
C SER A 97 -3.09 -13.35 -9.61
N ASN A 98 -3.74 -13.60 -10.75
CA ASN A 98 -3.12 -13.58 -12.08
C ASN A 98 -3.29 -12.21 -12.76
N THR A 99 -2.73 -11.17 -12.19
CA THR A 99 -2.69 -9.84 -12.81
C THR A 99 -1.25 -9.43 -13.10
N SER A 100 -1.06 -8.49 -14.02
CA SER A 100 0.26 -7.93 -14.33
C SER A 100 0.90 -7.11 -13.18
N ARG A 101 0.17 -6.91 -12.09
CA ARG A 101 0.59 -6.09 -10.94
C ARG A 101 0.86 -6.89 -9.67
N HIS A 102 0.48 -8.18 -9.62
CA HIS A 102 0.66 -9.03 -8.44
C HIS A 102 1.85 -9.96 -8.66
N LEU A 103 2.87 -9.78 -7.85
CA LEU A 103 4.03 -10.65 -7.75
C LEU A 103 4.03 -11.33 -6.38
N ALA A 104 4.50 -12.56 -6.32
CA ALA A 104 4.64 -13.29 -5.07
C ALA A 104 5.79 -12.75 -4.19
N GLU A 105 6.77 -12.12 -4.82
CA GLU A 105 7.90 -11.42 -4.17
C GLU A 105 8.08 -10.05 -4.82
N PHE A 106 8.14 -9.01 -4.01
CA PHE A 106 8.38 -7.64 -4.46
C PHE A 106 8.99 -6.80 -3.32
N TRP A 107 9.55 -5.65 -3.66
CA TRP A 107 10.09 -4.74 -2.67
C TRP A 107 9.12 -3.61 -2.38
N MET A 108 8.88 -3.35 -1.09
CA MET A 108 8.10 -2.20 -0.64
C MET A 108 8.97 -1.12 -0.03
N ILE A 109 8.52 0.11 -0.15
CA ILE A 109 9.07 1.30 0.48
C ILE A 109 8.05 1.71 1.54
N GLU A 110 8.40 1.61 2.82
CA GLU A 110 7.47 1.75 3.91
C GLU A 110 8.03 2.74 4.96
N PRO A 111 7.85 4.06 4.79
CA PRO A 111 8.21 5.03 5.80
C PRO A 111 7.19 5.05 6.94
N GLU A 112 7.69 5.13 8.17
CA GLU A 112 6.91 5.29 9.39
C GLU A 112 7.42 6.51 10.18
N VAL A 113 6.51 7.41 10.55
CA VAL A 113 6.86 8.64 11.26
C VAL A 113 6.03 8.77 12.52
N ALA A 114 6.70 8.79 13.67
CA ALA A 114 6.04 8.96 14.95
C ALA A 114 5.35 10.33 15.05
N PHE A 115 4.14 10.35 15.62
CA PHE A 115 3.35 11.57 15.90
C PHE A 115 2.91 12.38 14.67
N MET A 116 3.03 11.80 13.47
CA MET A 116 2.55 12.44 12.24
C MET A 116 1.06 12.14 12.02
N ASP A 117 0.29 13.17 11.73
CA ASP A 117 -1.11 13.00 11.32
C ASP A 117 -1.26 12.67 9.83
N LEU A 118 -2.51 12.43 9.39
CA LEU A 118 -2.79 12.11 8.01
C LEU A 118 -2.38 13.24 7.05
N ALA A 119 -2.55 14.50 7.42
CA ALA A 119 -2.20 15.63 6.58
C ALA A 119 -0.70 15.68 6.32
N GLY A 120 0.12 15.53 7.36
CA GLY A 120 1.58 15.44 7.24
C GLY A 120 2.02 14.22 6.43
N ASN A 121 1.33 13.09 6.55
CA ASN A 121 1.63 11.90 5.76
C ASN A 121 1.31 12.10 4.27
N MET A 122 0.22 12.78 3.94
CA MET A 122 -0.10 13.17 2.55
C MET A 122 0.96 14.11 1.97
N ASP A 123 1.46 15.09 2.76
CA ASP A 123 2.52 16.00 2.32
C ASP A 123 3.82 15.24 2.04
N LEU A 124 4.22 14.35 2.96
CA LEU A 124 5.41 13.53 2.82
C LEU A 124 5.35 12.64 1.58
N ALA A 125 4.22 11.98 1.36
CA ALA A 125 4.05 11.08 0.23
C ALA A 125 4.07 11.81 -1.12
N GLU A 126 3.43 12.98 -1.23
CA GLU A 126 3.48 13.82 -2.43
C GLU A 126 4.91 14.30 -2.72
N ASP A 127 5.62 14.81 -1.70
CA ASP A 127 6.99 15.30 -1.83
C ASP A 127 7.96 14.18 -2.22
N PHE A 128 7.86 13.02 -1.57
CA PHE A 128 8.64 11.84 -1.88
C PHE A 128 8.47 11.40 -3.35
N MET A 129 7.23 11.25 -3.80
CA MET A 129 6.95 10.79 -5.16
C MET A 129 7.47 11.79 -6.21
N LYS A 130 7.24 13.08 -5.99
CA LYS A 130 7.76 14.13 -6.90
C LYS A 130 9.28 14.14 -6.93
N SER A 131 9.94 14.04 -5.79
CA SER A 131 11.41 14.06 -5.67
C SER A 131 12.05 12.89 -6.41
N VAL A 132 11.56 11.68 -6.18
CA VAL A 132 12.10 10.46 -6.80
C VAL A 132 11.87 10.44 -8.31
N LEU A 133 10.66 10.83 -8.77
CA LEU A 133 10.34 10.90 -10.19
C LEU A 133 11.12 12.01 -10.91
N SER A 134 11.32 13.17 -10.28
CA SER A 134 12.18 14.23 -10.81
C SER A 134 13.61 13.75 -10.98
N TYR A 135 14.13 13.05 -9.97
CA TYR A 135 15.48 12.47 -10.04
C TYR A 135 15.63 11.55 -11.26
N VAL A 136 14.65 10.69 -11.52
CA VAL A 136 14.69 9.77 -12.67
C VAL A 136 14.59 10.53 -14.00
N LEU A 137 13.74 11.55 -14.11
CA LEU A 137 13.65 12.40 -15.30
C LEU A 137 14.97 13.11 -15.63
N GLU A 138 15.72 13.53 -14.60
CA GLU A 138 16.98 14.23 -14.78
C GLU A 138 18.16 13.30 -15.10
N ASN A 139 18.21 12.15 -14.46
CA ASN A 139 19.41 11.28 -14.44
C ASN A 139 19.30 10.05 -15.35
N ASN A 140 18.10 9.70 -15.85
CA ASN A 140 17.86 8.48 -16.62
C ASN A 140 17.16 8.74 -17.97
N LYS A 141 17.53 9.81 -18.66
CA LYS A 141 16.86 10.23 -19.92
C LYS A 141 16.89 9.13 -21.00
N GLU A 142 18.06 8.56 -21.26
CA GLU A 142 18.22 7.53 -22.28
C GLU A 142 17.41 6.26 -21.98
N ASP A 143 17.41 5.83 -20.71
CA ASP A 143 16.61 4.67 -20.27
C ASP A 143 15.12 4.95 -20.43
N LEU A 144 14.68 6.15 -20.05
CA LEU A 144 13.27 6.57 -20.18
C LEU A 144 12.83 6.65 -21.63
N GLU A 145 13.64 7.23 -22.51
CA GLU A 145 13.36 7.31 -23.95
C GLU A 145 13.27 5.91 -24.56
N PHE A 146 14.18 5.00 -24.19
CA PHE A 146 14.13 3.60 -24.62
C PHE A 146 12.84 2.90 -24.15
N LEU A 147 12.51 3.00 -22.87
CA LEU A 147 11.32 2.38 -22.30
C LEU A 147 10.03 2.98 -22.88
N ASP A 148 9.99 4.29 -23.04
CA ASP A 148 8.84 5.01 -23.61
C ASP A 148 8.56 4.55 -25.05
N LYS A 149 9.60 4.47 -25.87
CA LYS A 149 9.49 3.94 -27.24
C LYS A 149 9.02 2.49 -27.26
N ARG A 150 9.58 1.64 -26.38
CA ARG A 150 9.20 0.23 -26.29
C ARG A 150 7.72 0.06 -25.93
N LEU A 151 7.22 0.86 -24.98
CA LEU A 151 5.80 0.83 -24.58
C LEU A 151 4.90 1.32 -25.71
N GLN A 152 5.25 2.42 -26.37
CA GLN A 152 4.51 2.91 -27.53
C GLN A 152 4.46 1.89 -28.67
N ASP A 153 5.57 1.20 -28.94
CA ASP A 153 5.62 0.15 -29.96
C ASP A 153 4.74 -1.06 -29.59
N ALA A 154 4.72 -1.45 -28.33
CA ALA A 154 3.83 -2.52 -27.84
C ALA A 154 2.34 -2.13 -27.96
N GLU A 155 1.99 -0.87 -27.67
CA GLU A 155 0.62 -0.37 -27.78
C GLU A 155 0.11 -0.28 -29.24
N LYS A 156 0.99 -0.24 -30.25
CA LYS A 156 0.58 -0.23 -31.68
C LYS A 156 -0.25 -1.47 -32.07
N SER A 157 -0.02 -2.59 -31.39
CA SER A 157 -0.80 -3.81 -31.61
C SER A 157 -2.20 -3.78 -30.99
N LEU A 158 -2.46 -2.83 -30.08
CA LEU A 158 -3.75 -2.69 -29.41
C LEU A 158 -4.73 -1.83 -30.22
N PRO A 159 -6.04 -2.05 -30.08
CA PRO A 159 -7.05 -1.13 -30.60
C PRO A 159 -6.83 0.29 -30.07
N GLN A 160 -7.13 1.30 -30.86
CA GLN A 160 -6.89 2.71 -30.48
C GLN A 160 -7.57 3.11 -29.15
N ALA A 161 -8.72 2.53 -28.85
CA ALA A 161 -9.46 2.79 -27.62
C ALA A 161 -8.78 2.23 -26.35
N GLU A 162 -7.87 1.26 -26.52
CA GLU A 162 -7.13 0.60 -25.42
C GLU A 162 -5.73 1.20 -25.21
N ARG A 163 -5.28 2.05 -26.13
CA ARG A 163 -3.97 2.71 -26.02
C ARG A 163 -3.99 3.78 -24.93
N SER A 164 -2.88 3.92 -24.24
CA SER A 164 -2.71 5.00 -23.25
C SER A 164 -2.80 6.36 -23.92
N PRO A 165 -3.55 7.33 -23.34
CA PRO A 165 -3.59 8.70 -23.86
C PRO A 165 -2.29 9.49 -23.63
N MET A 166 -1.41 8.99 -22.77
CA MET A 166 -0.11 9.58 -22.45
C MET A 166 0.99 8.52 -22.56
N ASN A 167 2.14 8.89 -23.12
CA ASN A 167 3.34 8.06 -23.07
C ASN A 167 3.94 8.00 -21.66
N LEU A 168 4.97 7.20 -21.44
CA LEU A 168 5.59 7.02 -20.12
C LEU A 168 6.17 8.33 -19.56
N ILE A 169 6.92 9.06 -20.38
CA ILE A 169 7.58 10.30 -19.96
C ILE A 169 6.53 11.36 -19.60
N ASP A 170 5.48 11.48 -20.40
CA ASP A 170 4.39 12.42 -20.13
C ASP A 170 3.62 12.05 -18.87
N LYS A 171 3.42 10.76 -18.56
CA LYS A 171 2.83 10.32 -17.29
C LYS A 171 3.68 10.74 -16.09
N ILE A 172 5.00 10.58 -16.17
CA ILE A 172 5.91 10.97 -15.09
C ILE A 172 5.88 12.49 -14.92
N LYS A 173 5.97 13.26 -16.00
CA LYS A 173 5.87 14.72 -15.96
C LYS A 173 4.53 15.18 -15.39
N PHE A 174 3.44 14.54 -15.78
CA PHE A 174 2.11 14.84 -15.26
C PHE A 174 2.07 14.74 -13.72
N VAL A 175 2.75 13.76 -13.15
CA VAL A 175 2.83 13.62 -11.69
C VAL A 175 3.71 14.71 -11.06
N VAL A 176 4.87 14.98 -11.64
CA VAL A 176 5.85 15.93 -11.07
C VAL A 176 5.34 17.38 -11.15
N GLU A 177 4.71 17.76 -12.27
CA GLU A 177 4.34 19.14 -12.58
C GLU A 177 3.00 19.58 -11.97
N ASN A 178 2.17 18.64 -11.49
CA ASN A 178 0.87 18.96 -10.90
C ASN A 178 0.86 18.82 -9.39
N ASN A 179 0.09 19.66 -8.71
CA ASN A 179 -0.26 19.47 -7.32
C ASN A 179 -1.27 18.33 -7.20
N PHE A 180 -1.12 17.50 -6.18
CA PHE A 180 -2.04 16.39 -5.94
C PHE A 180 -3.34 16.91 -5.35
N LYS A 181 -4.46 16.58 -5.98
CA LYS A 181 -5.79 16.95 -5.47
C LYS A 181 -6.19 16.03 -4.32
N ARG A 182 -6.45 16.60 -3.16
CA ARG A 182 -6.97 15.86 -2.01
C ARG A 182 -8.48 15.82 -2.06
N VAL A 183 -9.05 14.63 -1.96
CA VAL A 183 -10.48 14.36 -2.11
C VAL A 183 -10.88 13.29 -1.09
N SER A 184 -11.95 13.51 -0.33
CA SER A 184 -12.46 12.48 0.55
C SER A 184 -13.08 11.32 -0.27
N TYR A 185 -13.02 10.10 0.28
CA TYR A 185 -13.70 8.96 -0.33
C TYR A 185 -15.19 9.24 -0.58
N THR A 186 -15.87 9.89 0.36
CA THR A 186 -17.29 10.27 0.22
C THR A 186 -17.53 11.18 -0.99
N GLU A 187 -16.70 12.21 -1.16
CA GLU A 187 -16.78 13.11 -2.32
C GLU A 187 -16.49 12.35 -3.64
N ALA A 188 -15.47 11.48 -3.63
CA ALA A 188 -15.13 10.68 -4.79
C ALA A 188 -16.26 9.72 -5.21
N ILE A 189 -16.92 9.07 -4.25
CA ILE A 189 -18.11 8.21 -4.51
C ILE A 189 -19.24 9.02 -5.13
N ASP A 190 -19.52 10.21 -4.64
CA ASP A 190 -20.56 11.08 -5.22
C ASP A 190 -20.25 11.50 -6.65
N ILE A 191 -18.98 11.83 -6.93
CA ILE A 191 -18.50 12.12 -8.29
C ILE A 191 -18.70 10.90 -9.19
N LEU A 192 -18.26 9.71 -8.75
CA LEU A 192 -18.32 8.49 -9.54
C LEU A 192 -19.75 8.04 -9.80
N ARG A 193 -20.62 8.06 -8.80
CA ARG A 193 -22.06 7.73 -8.95
C ARG A 193 -22.74 8.63 -9.98
N ASN A 194 -22.36 9.89 -10.00
CA ASN A 194 -22.98 10.89 -10.87
C ASN A 194 -22.31 11.04 -12.24
N CYS A 195 -21.15 10.42 -12.47
CA CYS A 195 -20.43 10.51 -13.72
C CYS A 195 -21.14 9.77 -14.87
N LYS A 196 -20.87 10.25 -16.08
CA LYS A 196 -21.48 9.71 -17.31
C LYS A 196 -21.16 8.22 -17.54
N PRO A 197 -19.93 7.72 -17.30
CA PRO A 197 -19.63 6.29 -17.43
C PRO A 197 -20.46 5.42 -16.50
N ASN A 198 -20.62 5.80 -15.22
CA ASN A 198 -21.41 5.04 -14.25
C ASN A 198 -22.89 5.01 -14.63
N LYS A 199 -23.47 6.18 -14.90
CA LYS A 199 -24.91 6.29 -15.30
C LYS A 199 -25.24 5.54 -16.59
N LYS A 200 -24.28 5.44 -17.52
CA LYS A 200 -24.43 4.70 -18.77
C LYS A 200 -23.97 3.25 -18.69
N LYS A 201 -23.68 2.73 -17.50
CA LYS A 201 -23.20 1.37 -17.24
C LYS A 201 -22.00 0.96 -18.11
N LYS A 202 -21.05 1.91 -18.29
CA LYS A 202 -19.82 1.69 -19.04
C LYS A 202 -18.66 1.19 -18.19
N PHE A 203 -18.70 1.41 -16.88
CA PHE A 203 -17.79 0.76 -15.95
C PHE A 203 -18.13 -0.73 -15.86
N LYS A 204 -17.11 -1.55 -15.70
CA LYS A 204 -17.27 -2.98 -15.43
C LYS A 204 -17.92 -3.20 -14.06
N TYR A 205 -17.53 -2.36 -13.08
CA TYR A 205 -18.06 -2.37 -11.72
C TYR A 205 -18.83 -1.07 -11.48
N ILE A 206 -20.14 -1.16 -11.34
CA ILE A 206 -21.01 0.01 -11.17
C ILE A 206 -21.00 0.43 -9.70
N ILE A 207 -20.77 1.72 -9.44
CA ILE A 207 -20.90 2.29 -8.10
C ILE A 207 -22.36 2.60 -7.83
N GLU A 208 -22.97 1.83 -6.94
CA GLU A 208 -24.39 1.98 -6.57
C GLU A 208 -24.55 2.73 -5.25
N GLU A 209 -23.71 2.45 -4.26
CA GLU A 209 -23.83 2.98 -2.90
C GLU A 209 -22.48 3.40 -2.30
N TRP A 210 -22.54 4.07 -1.16
CA TRP A 210 -21.38 4.40 -0.35
C TRP A 210 -20.85 3.14 0.33
N GLY A 211 -19.52 3.03 0.44
CA GLY A 211 -18.85 1.84 0.98
C GLY A 211 -18.39 0.86 -0.09
N ALA A 212 -18.66 1.14 -1.37
CA ALA A 212 -18.16 0.32 -2.48
C ALA A 212 -16.62 0.38 -2.57
N ASP A 213 -15.99 -0.77 -2.78
CA ASP A 213 -14.56 -0.85 -3.05
C ASP A 213 -14.26 -0.31 -4.45
N LEU A 214 -13.31 0.65 -4.53
CA LEU A 214 -12.94 1.29 -5.79
C LEU A 214 -12.03 0.36 -6.59
N GLN A 215 -12.33 0.24 -7.88
CA GLN A 215 -11.50 -0.51 -8.82
C GLN A 215 -10.65 0.46 -9.65
N SER A 216 -9.56 -0.02 -10.23
CA SER A 216 -8.63 0.81 -11.00
C SER A 216 -9.29 1.63 -12.12
N GLU A 217 -10.43 1.21 -12.67
CA GLU A 217 -11.18 2.01 -13.66
C GLU A 217 -11.80 3.27 -13.04
N HIS A 218 -12.24 3.21 -11.78
CA HIS A 218 -12.79 4.35 -11.05
C HIS A 218 -11.69 5.34 -10.68
N GLU A 219 -10.59 4.84 -10.16
CA GLU A 219 -9.42 5.62 -9.78
C GLU A 219 -8.83 6.36 -10.98
N ARG A 220 -8.64 5.67 -12.09
CA ARG A 220 -8.17 6.27 -13.32
C ARG A 220 -9.15 7.31 -13.88
N TYR A 221 -10.46 7.10 -13.74
CA TYR A 221 -11.44 8.10 -14.14
C TYR A 221 -11.28 9.39 -13.34
N LEU A 222 -11.09 9.30 -12.02
CA LEU A 222 -10.87 10.47 -11.17
C LEU A 222 -9.62 11.25 -11.61
N VAL A 223 -8.50 10.56 -11.82
CA VAL A 223 -7.21 11.16 -12.20
C VAL A 223 -7.23 11.72 -13.62
N GLU A 224 -7.65 10.91 -14.60
CA GLU A 224 -7.44 11.21 -16.03
C GLU A 224 -8.57 12.03 -16.65
N LYS A 225 -9.79 11.91 -16.13
CA LYS A 225 -11.00 12.49 -16.74
C LYS A 225 -11.60 13.60 -15.90
N HIS A 226 -11.72 13.38 -14.59
CA HIS A 226 -12.41 14.32 -13.70
C HIS A 226 -11.47 15.45 -13.24
N PHE A 227 -10.46 15.14 -12.45
CA PHE A 227 -9.56 16.14 -11.87
C PHE A 227 -8.41 16.54 -12.80
N LYS A 228 -7.96 15.65 -13.66
CA LYS A 228 -6.83 15.84 -14.59
C LYS A 228 -5.53 16.23 -13.88
N CYS A 229 -5.32 15.66 -12.72
CA CYS A 229 -4.10 15.71 -11.91
C CYS A 229 -4.02 14.47 -11.04
N PRO A 230 -2.86 14.15 -10.42
CA PRO A 230 -2.79 13.10 -9.42
C PRO A 230 -3.76 13.38 -8.26
N VAL A 231 -4.32 12.33 -7.67
CA VAL A 231 -5.34 12.45 -6.62
C VAL A 231 -4.89 11.72 -5.38
N ILE A 232 -5.09 12.31 -4.21
CA ILE A 232 -5.00 11.63 -2.92
C ILE A 232 -6.43 11.46 -2.42
N LEU A 233 -6.90 10.22 -2.40
CA LEU A 233 -8.16 9.87 -1.75
C LEU A 233 -7.91 9.59 -0.28
N PHE A 234 -8.78 10.09 0.60
CA PHE A 234 -8.63 9.90 2.03
C PHE A 234 -9.98 9.69 2.74
N ASP A 235 -9.94 9.28 4.01
CA ASP A 235 -11.11 8.98 4.84
C ASP A 235 -12.00 7.88 4.24
N TYR A 236 -11.40 6.70 4.09
CA TYR A 236 -12.07 5.52 3.57
C TYR A 236 -13.03 4.87 4.57
N PRO A 237 -14.04 4.11 4.11
CA PRO A 237 -14.87 3.29 4.99
C PRO A 237 -14.03 2.34 5.85
N ALA A 238 -14.34 2.28 7.16
CA ALA A 238 -13.56 1.50 8.12
C ALA A 238 -13.60 -0.01 7.83
N ASN A 239 -14.71 -0.52 7.27
CA ASN A 239 -14.91 -1.94 6.99
C ASN A 239 -14.11 -2.51 5.81
N ILE A 240 -13.49 -1.66 4.99
CA ILE A 240 -12.66 -2.08 3.85
C ILE A 240 -11.17 -1.76 4.05
N LYS A 241 -10.77 -1.33 5.24
CA LYS A 241 -9.38 -0.95 5.55
C LYS A 241 -8.88 -1.68 6.81
N ALA A 242 -7.55 -1.75 6.97
CA ALA A 242 -6.90 -2.51 8.02
C ALA A 242 -7.19 -2.00 9.45
N PHE A 243 -7.07 -2.88 10.44
CA PHE A 243 -7.43 -2.63 11.84
C PHE A 243 -6.63 -1.50 12.49
N TYR A 244 -5.39 -1.29 12.10
CA TYR A 244 -4.46 -0.34 12.71
C TYR A 244 -4.70 1.13 12.27
N MET A 245 -5.58 1.37 11.31
CA MET A 245 -5.84 2.71 10.81
C MET A 245 -6.76 3.48 11.78
N ARG A 246 -6.45 4.76 12.03
CA ARG A 246 -7.19 5.59 12.98
C ARG A 246 -8.64 5.80 12.57
N LEU A 247 -9.57 5.42 13.47
CA LEU A 247 -11.00 5.64 13.28
C LEU A 247 -11.34 7.13 13.47
N ASN A 248 -12.05 7.72 12.51
CA ASN A 248 -12.55 9.08 12.61
C ASN A 248 -13.68 9.20 13.64
N GLU A 249 -14.00 10.43 14.03
CA GLU A 249 -15.03 10.74 15.03
C GLU A 249 -16.44 10.37 14.57
N ASP A 250 -16.63 10.16 13.26
CA ASP A 250 -17.91 9.69 12.69
C ASP A 250 -18.18 8.19 12.97
N GLY A 251 -17.17 7.45 13.45
CA GLY A 251 -17.25 6.02 13.71
C GLY A 251 -17.43 5.14 12.47
N LYS A 252 -17.30 5.70 11.27
CA LYS A 252 -17.58 5.02 9.99
C LYS A 252 -16.38 5.02 9.05
N THR A 253 -15.54 6.04 9.13
CA THR A 253 -14.38 6.19 8.26
C THR A 253 -13.09 6.11 9.06
N VAL A 254 -11.99 5.77 8.36
CA VAL A 254 -10.63 5.73 8.92
C VAL A 254 -9.73 6.69 8.17
N ARG A 255 -8.71 7.22 8.86
CA ARG A 255 -7.69 8.11 8.29
C ARG A 255 -6.70 7.36 7.40
N ALA A 256 -7.24 6.70 6.38
CA ALA A 256 -6.50 6.10 5.28
C ALA A 256 -6.30 7.10 4.15
N MET A 257 -5.29 6.89 3.35
CA MET A 257 -5.08 7.61 2.09
C MET A 257 -4.57 6.66 1.02
N ASP A 258 -4.99 6.86 -0.22
CA ASP A 258 -4.43 6.21 -1.40
C ASP A 258 -4.06 7.30 -2.43
N ILE A 259 -2.85 7.24 -2.99
CA ILE A 259 -2.41 8.17 -4.03
C ILE A 259 -2.61 7.51 -5.38
N LEU A 260 -3.36 8.18 -6.24
CA LEU A 260 -3.77 7.68 -7.56
C LEU A 260 -3.00 8.37 -8.67
N PHE A 261 -2.41 7.56 -9.56
CA PHE A 261 -1.66 8.00 -10.72
C PHE A 261 -2.32 7.61 -12.04
N PRO A 262 -2.03 8.37 -13.14
CA PRO A 262 -2.59 8.07 -14.46
C PRO A 262 -2.09 6.71 -14.98
N GLY A 263 -2.99 5.95 -15.58
CA GLY A 263 -2.68 4.63 -16.16
C GLY A 263 -2.48 3.51 -15.15
N ILE A 264 -2.36 3.83 -13.84
CA ILE A 264 -2.07 2.87 -12.77
C ILE A 264 -3.26 2.74 -11.83
N GLY A 265 -3.81 3.84 -11.33
CA GLY A 265 -4.68 3.90 -10.17
C GLY A 265 -3.85 4.04 -8.90
N GLU A 266 -4.15 3.29 -7.85
CA GLU A 266 -3.41 3.31 -6.59
C GLU A 266 -1.91 3.01 -6.81
N MET A 267 -1.07 3.94 -6.36
CA MET A 267 0.38 3.84 -6.37
C MET A 267 0.95 3.76 -4.96
N VAL A 268 0.34 4.46 -4.01
CA VAL A 268 0.76 4.51 -2.61
C VAL A 268 -0.48 4.37 -1.74
N GLY A 269 -0.45 3.45 -0.79
CA GLY A 269 -1.41 3.36 0.30
C GLY A 269 -0.78 3.78 1.62
N GLY A 270 -1.52 4.46 2.48
CA GLY A 270 -1.02 4.89 3.78
C GLY A 270 -2.14 5.22 4.75
N SER A 271 -1.78 5.51 6.00
CA SER A 271 -2.75 5.93 7.00
C SER A 271 -2.08 6.62 8.19
N GLN A 272 -2.86 7.39 8.94
CA GLN A 272 -2.56 7.67 10.33
C GLN A 272 -2.90 6.42 11.15
N ARG A 273 -2.01 6.04 12.07
CA ARG A 273 -2.21 4.85 12.93
C ARG A 273 -3.15 5.16 14.08
N GLU A 274 -3.87 4.14 14.56
CA GLU A 274 -4.72 4.25 15.75
C GLU A 274 -3.84 4.32 16.99
N GLU A 275 -3.88 5.45 17.68
CA GLU A 275 -3.13 5.71 18.91
C GLU A 275 -3.91 5.37 20.17
N ARG A 276 -5.24 5.24 20.08
CA ARG A 276 -6.11 4.92 21.22
C ARG A 276 -6.15 3.42 21.44
N LEU A 277 -5.52 2.97 22.52
CA LEU A 277 -5.35 1.55 22.83
C LEU A 277 -6.66 0.78 22.93
N ASP A 278 -7.67 1.36 23.57
CA ASP A 278 -9.01 0.77 23.71
C ASP A 278 -9.70 0.58 22.34
N VAL A 279 -9.67 1.58 21.48
CA VAL A 279 -10.23 1.50 20.13
C VAL A 279 -9.49 0.46 19.28
N LEU A 280 -8.16 0.43 19.36
CA LEU A 280 -7.36 -0.56 18.64
C LEU A 280 -7.71 -2.00 19.05
N LYS A 281 -7.86 -2.26 20.35
CA LYS A 281 -8.27 -3.57 20.88
C LYS A 281 -9.67 -3.97 20.45
N GLU A 282 -10.62 -3.03 20.44
CA GLU A 282 -11.98 -3.29 19.94
C GLU A 282 -11.97 -3.68 18.46
N LYS A 283 -11.16 -3.01 17.64
CA LYS A 283 -10.99 -3.33 16.21
C LYS A 283 -10.34 -4.70 16.00
N MET A 284 -9.30 -5.02 16.78
CA MET A 284 -8.66 -6.34 16.74
C MET A 284 -9.66 -7.44 17.09
N LYS A 285 -10.43 -7.25 18.16
CA LYS A 285 -11.47 -8.20 18.57
C LYS A 285 -12.55 -8.40 17.51
N ALA A 286 -12.96 -7.33 16.82
CA ALA A 286 -13.95 -7.41 15.74
C ALA A 286 -13.46 -8.20 14.51
N LEU A 287 -12.14 -8.34 14.35
CA LEU A 287 -11.50 -9.08 13.26
C LEU A 287 -10.87 -10.42 13.71
N ASP A 288 -11.20 -10.87 14.95
CA ASP A 288 -10.67 -12.10 15.53
C ASP A 288 -9.13 -12.16 15.56
N ILE A 289 -8.44 -11.01 15.72
CA ILE A 289 -6.99 -10.91 15.87
C ILE A 289 -6.64 -11.05 17.36
N PRO A 290 -5.90 -12.12 17.77
CA PRO A 290 -5.53 -12.33 19.17
C PRO A 290 -4.57 -11.24 19.68
N GLU A 291 -4.85 -10.66 20.85
CA GLU A 291 -3.97 -9.66 21.47
C GLU A 291 -2.58 -10.24 21.80
N GLU A 292 -2.51 -11.52 22.11
CA GLU A 292 -1.27 -12.24 22.46
C GLU A 292 -0.25 -12.28 21.31
N GLU A 293 -0.71 -12.23 20.06
CA GLU A 293 0.17 -12.22 18.89
C GLU A 293 0.77 -10.84 18.63
N LEU A 294 0.07 -9.79 19.03
CA LEU A 294 0.45 -8.39 18.81
C LEU A 294 0.62 -7.59 20.10
N TRP A 295 0.90 -8.28 21.24
CA TRP A 295 1.09 -7.61 22.52
C TRP A 295 2.15 -6.50 22.48
N TRP A 296 3.23 -6.74 21.77
CA TRP A 296 4.35 -5.80 21.59
C TRP A 296 3.92 -4.56 20.76
N TYR A 297 3.00 -4.74 19.81
CA TYR A 297 2.43 -3.65 19.03
C TYR A 297 1.45 -2.80 19.87
N LEU A 298 0.66 -3.45 20.71
CA LEU A 298 -0.22 -2.78 21.65
C LEU A 298 0.54 -1.98 22.70
N ASP A 299 1.74 -2.44 23.10
CA ASP A 299 2.59 -1.75 24.08
C ASP A 299 3.07 -0.38 23.60
N LEU A 300 3.10 -0.13 22.27
CA LEU A 300 3.42 1.18 21.70
C LEU A 300 2.36 2.24 22.01
N ARG A 301 1.20 1.88 22.55
CA ARG A 301 0.07 2.78 22.85
C ARG A 301 -0.20 2.91 24.36
N LYS A 302 0.70 2.40 25.21
CA LYS A 302 0.59 2.48 26.68
C LYS A 302 1.20 3.74 27.27
#